data_5fea6726e6dc8a4f2dd4d4294c137975
#
_entry.id   5fea6726e6dc8a4f2dd4d4294c137975
#
_cell.length_a   1.000
_cell.length_b   1.000
_cell.length_c   1.000
_cell.angle_alpha   90.00
_cell.angle_beta   90.00
_cell.angle_gamma   90.00
#
_symmetry.space_group_name_H-M   'P 1'
#
loop_
_entity.id
_entity.type
_entity.pdbx_description
1 polymer ?
#
loop_
_entity_poly.entity_id
_entity_poly.type
_entity_poly.pdbx_seq_one_letter_code
_entity_poly.pdbx_strand_id
1 'polypeptide(L)'
;MPPLPKELTTDLLARLSGLSTPVIAAVAFFHFLAFLWLRAWAGRDLRRMASDFDSFTRELKHRSLFDRGTNLSDQIEAFLADIRDILDDPAKKAERQSLWHRMRILDEERRYLQSHSFDTAYNICRSMIEAYPLAGVLGTILAIGAALQGGQGNAQQTVSDIVRFFGDAIWSTFAGLIAAMVLMFLNSIVETQFRRLSENRQHVRETVARAKRELSIAAGEAS
;
A
#
# COMPACT_ATOMS: atom_id res chain seq x y z
N MET A 1 -27.73 3.42 34.88
CA MET A 1 -28.25 2.72 33.70
C MET A 1 -28.85 1.40 34.14
N PRO A 2 -30.11 1.06 33.82
CA PRO A 2 -30.65 -0.25 34.13
C PRO A 2 -29.83 -1.31 33.37
N PRO A 3 -29.54 -2.48 33.98
CA PRO A 3 -28.86 -3.58 33.32
C PRO A 3 -29.72 -4.06 32.15
N LEU A 4 -29.05 -4.29 30.98
CA LEU A 4 -29.73 -4.85 29.81
C LEU A 4 -30.37 -6.21 30.20
N PRO A 5 -31.56 -6.55 29.69
CA PRO A 5 -32.18 -7.85 29.96
C PRO A 5 -31.21 -8.98 29.51
N LYS A 6 -30.99 -9.95 30.39
CA LYS A 6 -30.02 -11.03 30.17
C LYS A 6 -30.27 -11.79 28.85
N GLU A 7 -31.51 -11.97 28.46
CA GLU A 7 -31.89 -12.61 27.19
C GLU A 7 -31.39 -11.85 25.95
N LEU A 8 -31.39 -10.52 26.01
CA LEU A 8 -30.89 -9.68 24.90
C LEU A 8 -29.37 -9.81 24.75
N THR A 9 -28.65 -9.90 25.87
CA THR A 9 -27.18 -10.05 25.85
C THR A 9 -26.75 -11.41 25.35
N THR A 10 -27.43 -12.48 25.71
CA THR A 10 -27.14 -13.85 25.24
C THR A 10 -27.43 -14.01 23.73
N ASP A 11 -28.57 -13.48 23.25
CA ASP A 11 -28.89 -13.54 21.81
C ASP A 11 -27.89 -12.72 20.97
N LEU A 12 -27.49 -11.54 21.44
CA LEU A 12 -26.46 -10.73 20.78
C LEU A 12 -25.10 -11.45 20.72
N LEU A 13 -24.65 -12.03 21.82
CA LEU A 13 -23.37 -12.77 21.84
C LEU A 13 -23.39 -13.99 20.92
N ALA A 14 -24.49 -14.73 20.89
CA ALA A 14 -24.66 -15.89 20.02
C ALA A 14 -24.64 -15.49 18.54
N ARG A 15 -25.33 -14.41 18.16
CA ARG A 15 -25.32 -13.87 16.79
C ARG A 15 -23.94 -13.34 16.39
N LEU A 16 -23.26 -12.59 17.26
CA LEU A 16 -21.92 -12.06 17.00
C LEU A 16 -20.90 -13.19 16.86
N SER A 17 -21.00 -14.24 17.69
CA SER A 17 -20.16 -15.43 17.59
C SER A 17 -20.34 -16.10 16.23
N GLY A 18 -21.57 -16.42 15.83
CA GLY A 18 -21.84 -17.09 14.55
C GLY A 18 -21.48 -16.27 13.31
N LEU A 19 -21.50 -14.91 13.42
CA LEU A 19 -21.11 -14.00 12.34
C LEU A 19 -19.60 -13.72 12.29
N SER A 20 -18.85 -14.04 13.34
CA SER A 20 -17.42 -13.68 13.43
C SER A 20 -16.59 -14.25 12.27
N THR A 21 -16.71 -15.53 11.99
CA THR A 21 -15.98 -16.20 10.89
C THR A 21 -16.34 -15.65 9.51
N PRO A 22 -17.61 -15.52 9.08
CA PRO A 22 -17.94 -14.97 7.77
C PRO A 22 -17.57 -13.49 7.65
N VAL A 23 -17.63 -12.69 8.72
CA VAL A 23 -17.19 -11.29 8.72
C VAL A 23 -15.68 -11.21 8.52
N ILE A 24 -14.87 -12.00 9.26
CA ILE A 24 -13.43 -12.06 9.08
C ILE A 24 -13.09 -12.42 7.63
N ALA A 25 -13.74 -13.46 7.08
CA ALA A 25 -13.51 -13.89 5.70
C ALA A 25 -13.90 -12.82 4.67
N ALA A 26 -15.03 -12.15 4.84
CA ALA A 26 -15.48 -11.08 3.95
C ALA A 26 -14.53 -9.88 3.99
N VAL A 27 -14.15 -9.42 5.19
CA VAL A 27 -13.19 -8.31 5.34
C VAL A 27 -11.82 -8.67 4.77
N ALA A 28 -11.35 -9.90 4.98
CA ALA A 28 -10.10 -10.39 4.38
C ALA A 28 -10.16 -10.40 2.85
N PHE A 29 -11.28 -10.79 2.26
CA PHE A 29 -11.48 -10.75 0.82
C PHE A 29 -11.42 -9.32 0.26
N PHE A 30 -12.11 -8.37 0.87
CA PHE A 30 -12.02 -6.96 0.47
C PHE A 30 -10.62 -6.39 0.67
N HIS A 31 -9.93 -6.79 1.71
CA HIS A 31 -8.56 -6.39 1.96
C HIS A 31 -7.59 -6.96 0.90
N PHE A 32 -7.81 -8.20 0.48
CA PHE A 32 -7.10 -8.80 -0.64
C PHE A 32 -7.28 -7.98 -1.92
N LEU A 33 -8.53 -7.59 -2.25
CA LEU A 33 -8.81 -6.73 -3.40
C LEU A 33 -8.14 -5.36 -3.28
N ALA A 34 -8.07 -4.79 -2.05
CA ALA A 34 -7.37 -3.54 -1.81
C ALA A 34 -5.87 -3.64 -2.13
N PHE A 35 -5.20 -4.76 -1.78
CA PHE A 35 -3.80 -4.99 -2.17
C PHE A 35 -3.63 -5.12 -3.68
N LEU A 36 -4.52 -5.81 -4.36
CA LEU A 36 -4.49 -5.90 -5.84
C LEU A 36 -4.66 -4.51 -6.48
N TRP A 37 -5.55 -3.70 -5.93
CA TRP A 37 -5.77 -2.34 -6.40
C TRP A 37 -4.55 -1.44 -6.16
N LEU A 38 -3.92 -1.52 -4.97
CA LEU A 38 -2.67 -0.82 -4.65
C LEU A 38 -1.54 -1.22 -5.60
N ARG A 39 -1.40 -2.51 -5.90
CA ARG A 39 -0.44 -3.00 -6.88
C ARG A 39 -0.69 -2.42 -8.28
N ALA A 40 -1.95 -2.41 -8.72
CA ALA A 40 -2.32 -1.81 -10.00
C ALA A 40 -2.08 -0.30 -10.03
N TRP A 41 -2.31 0.38 -8.91
CA TRP A 41 -2.03 1.82 -8.75
C TRP A 41 -0.54 2.10 -8.83
N ALA A 42 0.31 1.39 -8.07
CA ALA A 42 1.76 1.52 -8.13
C ALA A 42 2.30 1.31 -9.56
N GLY A 43 1.81 0.30 -10.28
CA GLY A 43 2.19 0.05 -11.67
C GLY A 43 1.77 1.16 -12.62
N ARG A 44 0.61 1.80 -12.40
CA ARG A 44 0.17 2.97 -13.20
C ARG A 44 1.04 4.19 -12.94
N ASP A 45 1.39 4.44 -11.68
CA ASP A 45 2.24 5.56 -11.31
C ASP A 45 3.65 5.43 -11.87
N LEU A 46 4.25 4.23 -11.82
CA LEU A 46 5.55 3.96 -12.45
C LEU A 46 5.51 4.19 -13.96
N ARG A 47 4.44 3.74 -14.65
CA ARG A 47 4.29 3.96 -16.09
C ARG A 47 4.16 5.42 -16.45
N ARG A 48 3.38 6.20 -15.67
CA ARG A 48 3.25 7.65 -15.85
C ARG A 48 4.60 8.33 -15.67
N MET A 49 5.30 8.02 -14.60
CA MET A 49 6.61 8.58 -14.31
C MET A 49 7.61 8.27 -15.45
N ALA A 50 7.67 7.02 -15.92
CA ALA A 50 8.52 6.63 -17.04
C ALA A 50 8.14 7.37 -18.34
N SER A 51 6.84 7.56 -18.61
CA SER A 51 6.35 8.32 -19.78
C SER A 51 6.71 9.79 -19.71
N ASP A 52 6.57 10.41 -18.53
CA ASP A 52 6.91 11.82 -18.31
C ASP A 52 8.42 12.04 -18.53
N PHE A 53 9.26 11.12 -18.01
CA PHE A 53 10.71 11.18 -18.25
C PHE A 53 11.11 10.82 -19.68
N ASP A 54 10.42 9.90 -20.35
CA ASP A 54 10.66 9.63 -21.76
C ASP A 54 10.43 10.88 -22.61
N SER A 55 9.33 11.59 -22.38
CA SER A 55 9.03 12.85 -23.07
C SER A 55 10.07 13.93 -22.77
N PHE A 56 10.53 13.99 -21.52
CA PHE A 56 11.51 14.97 -21.04
C PHE A 56 12.90 14.76 -21.65
N THR A 57 13.34 13.50 -21.82
CA THR A 57 14.68 13.17 -22.37
C THR A 57 14.71 13.02 -23.89
N ARG A 58 13.56 13.06 -24.57
CA ARG A 58 13.44 12.74 -26.02
C ARG A 58 14.35 13.58 -26.94
N GLU A 59 14.69 14.81 -26.56
CA GLU A 59 15.51 15.72 -27.37
C GLU A 59 16.97 15.84 -26.90
N LEU A 60 17.39 15.02 -25.92
CA LEU A 60 18.78 14.97 -25.50
C LEU A 60 19.60 14.20 -26.54
N LYS A 61 20.80 14.73 -26.91
CA LYS A 61 21.69 14.11 -27.92
C LYS A 61 22.21 12.75 -27.52
N HIS A 62 22.49 12.56 -26.23
CA HIS A 62 23.00 11.34 -25.64
C HIS A 62 21.93 10.71 -24.77
N ARG A 63 20.92 10.16 -25.40
CA ARG A 63 19.83 9.47 -24.72
C ARG A 63 20.18 7.99 -24.59
N SER A 64 19.98 7.45 -23.38
CA SER A 64 19.99 5.99 -23.17
C SER A 64 18.81 5.36 -23.91
N LEU A 65 19.12 4.52 -24.91
CA LEU A 65 18.13 3.77 -25.68
C LEU A 65 17.74 2.54 -24.90
N PHE A 66 16.46 2.46 -24.52
CA PHE A 66 15.96 1.29 -23.81
C PHE A 66 15.25 0.33 -24.75
N ASP A 67 15.55 -0.94 -24.56
CA ASP A 67 14.72 -2.02 -25.10
C ASP A 67 13.37 -2.04 -24.40
N ARG A 68 12.29 -2.28 -25.15
CA ARG A 68 10.91 -2.33 -24.61
C ARG A 68 10.70 -3.38 -23.52
N GLY A 69 11.68 -4.27 -23.29
CA GLY A 69 11.70 -5.29 -22.25
C GLY A 69 12.32 -4.87 -20.92
N THR A 70 12.91 -3.68 -20.84
CA THR A 70 13.61 -3.23 -19.62
C THR A 70 12.59 -2.82 -18.53
N ASN A 71 12.93 -3.08 -17.28
CA ASN A 71 12.10 -2.76 -16.13
C ASN A 71 11.89 -1.24 -16.02
N LEU A 72 10.64 -0.79 -15.78
CA LEU A 72 10.31 0.65 -15.72
C LEU A 72 11.16 1.41 -14.69
N SER A 73 11.54 0.76 -13.60
CA SER A 73 12.42 1.32 -12.57
C SER A 73 13.80 1.62 -13.12
N ASP A 74 14.36 0.67 -13.87
CA ASP A 74 15.70 0.79 -14.48
C ASP A 74 15.71 1.87 -15.58
N GLN A 75 14.59 2.03 -16.30
CA GLN A 75 14.41 3.13 -17.26
C GLN A 75 14.45 4.49 -16.58
N ILE A 76 13.75 4.65 -15.45
CA ILE A 76 13.74 5.90 -14.69
C ILE A 76 15.15 6.21 -14.18
N GLU A 77 15.87 5.23 -13.63
CA GLU A 77 17.23 5.42 -13.13
C GLU A 77 18.20 5.88 -14.23
N ALA A 78 18.10 5.29 -15.40
CA ALA A 78 18.97 5.70 -16.50
C ALA A 78 18.62 7.08 -17.05
N PHE A 79 17.34 7.48 -17.11
CA PHE A 79 16.99 8.87 -17.41
C PHE A 79 17.55 9.85 -16.37
N LEU A 80 17.55 9.46 -15.11
CA LEU A 80 18.17 10.28 -14.05
C LEU A 80 19.69 10.35 -14.20
N ALA A 81 20.34 9.27 -14.66
CA ALA A 81 21.77 9.26 -14.96
C ALA A 81 22.09 10.21 -16.15
N ASP A 82 21.33 10.14 -17.25
CA ASP A 82 21.48 11.05 -18.38
C ASP A 82 21.38 12.53 -17.96
N ILE A 83 20.47 12.85 -17.05
CA ILE A 83 20.34 14.21 -16.49
C ILE A 83 21.56 14.59 -15.65
N ARG A 84 22.06 13.67 -14.82
CA ARG A 84 23.26 13.90 -13.98
C ARG A 84 24.48 14.17 -14.84
N ASP A 85 24.69 13.39 -15.90
CA ASP A 85 25.80 13.57 -16.84
C ASP A 85 25.79 14.95 -17.52
N ILE A 86 24.60 15.51 -17.79
CA ILE A 86 24.50 16.87 -18.33
C ILE A 86 24.81 17.92 -17.26
N LEU A 87 24.38 17.68 -16.02
CA LEU A 87 24.64 18.61 -14.91
C LEU A 87 26.12 18.60 -14.50
N ASP A 88 26.77 17.44 -14.55
CA ASP A 88 28.18 17.28 -14.14
C ASP A 88 29.18 17.82 -15.19
N ASP A 89 28.77 18.00 -16.47
CA ASP A 89 29.61 18.50 -17.54
C ASP A 89 29.35 19.98 -17.86
N PRO A 90 30.25 20.92 -17.44
CA PRO A 90 30.07 22.34 -17.71
C PRO A 90 30.21 22.70 -19.20
N ALA A 91 30.78 21.84 -20.06
CA ALA A 91 30.91 22.08 -21.49
C ALA A 91 29.57 21.97 -22.24
N LYS A 92 28.57 21.28 -21.70
CA LYS A 92 27.24 21.03 -22.31
C LYS A 92 26.26 22.20 -22.09
N LYS A 93 26.69 23.47 -22.36
CA LYS A 93 25.88 24.66 -22.07
C LYS A 93 24.50 24.67 -22.77
N ALA A 94 24.42 24.26 -24.02
CA ALA A 94 23.17 24.26 -24.80
C ALA A 94 22.17 23.22 -24.24
N GLU A 95 22.67 22.05 -23.86
CA GLU A 95 21.84 20.97 -23.27
C GLU A 95 21.37 21.37 -21.87
N ARG A 96 22.21 22.03 -21.07
CA ARG A 96 21.86 22.60 -19.76
C ARG A 96 20.74 23.63 -19.86
N GLN A 97 20.79 24.52 -20.85
CA GLN A 97 19.75 25.53 -21.06
C GLN A 97 18.41 24.92 -21.48
N SER A 98 18.44 23.93 -22.38
CA SER A 98 17.24 23.14 -22.75
C SER A 98 16.66 22.42 -21.57
N LEU A 99 17.52 21.78 -20.75
CA LEU A 99 17.14 21.07 -19.53
C LEU A 99 16.47 22.01 -18.50
N TRP A 100 17.00 23.23 -18.34
CA TRP A 100 16.45 24.24 -17.43
C TRP A 100 15.01 24.63 -17.80
N HIS A 101 14.74 24.87 -19.07
CA HIS A 101 13.41 25.25 -19.54
C HIS A 101 12.38 24.12 -19.27
N ARG A 102 12.76 22.88 -19.48
CA ARG A 102 11.91 21.71 -19.26
C ARG A 102 11.71 21.38 -17.78
N MET A 103 12.78 21.54 -16.97
CA MET A 103 12.67 21.36 -15.51
C MET A 103 11.69 22.35 -14.89
N ARG A 104 11.59 23.57 -15.43
CA ARG A 104 10.60 24.54 -14.99
C ARG A 104 9.18 24.05 -15.23
N ILE A 105 8.90 23.46 -16.38
CA ILE A 105 7.58 22.88 -16.71
C ILE A 105 7.27 21.70 -15.78
N LEU A 106 8.22 20.83 -15.57
CA LEU A 106 8.05 19.65 -14.67
C LEU A 106 7.82 20.06 -13.21
N ASP A 107 8.49 21.13 -12.73
CA ASP A 107 8.33 21.67 -11.37
C ASP A 107 6.98 22.38 -11.19
N GLU A 108 6.45 23.03 -12.21
CA GLU A 108 5.12 23.65 -12.19
C GLU A 108 4.00 22.61 -12.03
N GLU A 109 4.08 21.46 -12.68
CA GLU A 109 3.08 20.41 -12.60
C GLU A 109 3.12 19.61 -11.29
N ARG A 110 4.25 19.55 -10.59
CA ARG A 110 4.48 18.88 -9.29
C ARG A 110 3.86 17.49 -9.14
N ARG A 111 3.55 16.81 -10.24
CA ARG A 111 2.88 15.49 -10.22
C ARG A 111 3.69 14.43 -9.49
N TYR A 112 5.02 14.54 -9.52
CA TYR A 112 5.93 13.61 -8.84
C TYR A 112 5.87 13.72 -7.29
N LEU A 113 5.25 14.78 -6.74
CA LEU A 113 5.09 14.95 -5.29
C LEU A 113 3.82 14.29 -4.72
N GLN A 114 2.87 13.87 -5.57
CA GLN A 114 1.57 13.34 -5.14
C GLN A 114 1.66 11.85 -4.71
N SER A 115 2.43 11.57 -3.65
CA SER A 115 2.57 10.22 -3.11
C SER A 115 1.79 9.99 -1.82
N HIS A 116 1.42 11.04 -1.10
CA HIS A 116 0.92 10.94 0.26
C HIS A 116 -0.32 10.04 0.42
N SER A 117 -1.30 10.15 -0.48
CA SER A 117 -2.51 9.32 -0.42
C SER A 117 -2.23 7.83 -0.66
N PHE A 118 -1.31 7.50 -1.57
CA PHE A 118 -0.90 6.14 -1.82
C PHE A 118 -0.13 5.55 -0.63
N ASP A 119 0.83 6.29 -0.10
CA ASP A 119 1.66 5.88 1.03
C ASP A 119 0.78 5.64 2.27
N THR A 120 -0.19 6.53 2.52
CA THR A 120 -1.16 6.39 3.61
C THR A 120 -2.03 5.15 3.42
N ALA A 121 -2.60 4.95 2.23
CA ALA A 121 -3.45 3.78 1.94
C ALA A 121 -2.68 2.46 2.11
N TYR A 122 -1.43 2.40 1.62
CA TYR A 122 -0.58 1.22 1.79
C TYR A 122 -0.28 0.94 3.28
N ASN A 123 0.09 1.96 4.05
CA ASN A 123 0.40 1.80 5.47
C ASN A 123 -0.82 1.34 6.28
N ILE A 124 -2.01 1.86 5.97
CA ILE A 124 -3.26 1.41 6.59
C ILE A 124 -3.50 -0.08 6.27
N CYS A 125 -3.45 -0.46 4.99
CA CYS A 125 -3.62 -1.86 4.59
C CYS A 125 -2.61 -2.76 5.29
N ARG A 126 -1.33 -2.38 5.36
CA ARG A 126 -0.28 -3.14 6.03
C ARG A 126 -0.58 -3.34 7.53
N SER A 127 -0.93 -2.27 8.23
CA SER A 127 -1.23 -2.32 9.68
C SER A 127 -2.47 -3.16 9.98
N MET A 128 -3.47 -3.15 9.11
CA MET A 128 -4.68 -3.95 9.29
C MET A 128 -4.45 -5.46 9.26
N ILE A 129 -3.33 -5.94 8.70
CA ILE A 129 -3.01 -7.39 8.68
C ILE A 129 -2.91 -7.93 10.12
N GLU A 130 -2.33 -7.16 11.02
CA GLU A 130 -2.15 -7.54 12.42
C GLU A 130 -3.47 -7.64 13.19
N ALA A 131 -4.53 -7.02 12.70
CA ALA A 131 -5.84 -7.08 13.32
C ALA A 131 -6.57 -8.43 13.11
N TYR A 132 -6.23 -9.22 12.08
CA TYR A 132 -6.93 -10.48 11.80
C TYR A 132 -6.75 -11.56 12.87
N PRO A 133 -5.53 -11.84 13.37
CA PRO A 133 -5.38 -12.77 14.51
C PRO A 133 -6.13 -12.29 15.74
N LEU A 134 -6.13 -10.98 16.02
CA LEU A 134 -6.85 -10.40 17.14
C LEU A 134 -8.36 -10.52 16.97
N ALA A 135 -8.88 -10.32 15.76
CA ALA A 135 -10.29 -10.54 15.43
C ALA A 135 -10.70 -12.01 15.62
N GLY A 136 -9.81 -12.95 15.25
CA GLY A 136 -10.02 -14.37 15.50
C GLY A 136 -10.11 -14.69 16.99
N VAL A 137 -9.19 -14.14 17.81
CA VAL A 137 -9.22 -14.29 19.27
C VAL A 137 -10.48 -13.65 19.86
N LEU A 138 -10.89 -12.48 19.37
CA LEU A 138 -12.13 -11.84 19.80
C LEU A 138 -13.34 -12.72 19.52
N GLY A 139 -13.42 -13.35 18.34
CA GLY A 139 -14.47 -14.31 18.01
C GLY A 139 -14.50 -15.50 18.97
N THR A 140 -13.33 -16.00 19.38
CA THR A 140 -13.21 -17.05 20.39
C THR A 140 -13.78 -16.62 21.74
N ILE A 141 -13.43 -15.42 22.20
CA ILE A 141 -13.94 -14.87 23.48
C ILE A 141 -15.47 -14.71 23.43
N LEU A 142 -16.01 -14.21 22.30
CA LEU A 142 -17.46 -14.09 22.11
C LEU A 142 -18.17 -15.44 22.15
N ALA A 143 -17.61 -16.47 21.51
CA ALA A 143 -18.14 -17.81 21.49
C ALA A 143 -18.16 -18.46 22.89
N ILE A 144 -17.06 -18.34 23.64
CA ILE A 144 -16.99 -18.81 25.03
C ILE A 144 -17.99 -18.05 25.92
N GLY A 145 -18.08 -16.73 25.75
CA GLY A 145 -19.05 -15.89 26.47
C GLY A 145 -20.49 -16.33 26.22
N ALA A 146 -20.85 -16.65 24.96
CA ALA A 146 -22.16 -17.17 24.59
C ALA A 146 -22.43 -18.56 25.21
N ALA A 147 -21.44 -19.46 25.17
CA ALA A 147 -21.54 -20.80 25.76
C ALA A 147 -21.82 -20.76 27.28
N LEU A 148 -21.12 -19.84 27.99
CA LEU A 148 -21.29 -19.73 29.46
C LEU A 148 -22.64 -19.09 29.85
N GLN A 149 -23.24 -18.29 29.02
CA GLN A 149 -24.53 -17.63 29.29
C GLN A 149 -25.72 -18.47 28.83
N GLY A 150 -25.55 -19.36 27.84
CA GLY A 150 -26.63 -20.21 27.30
C GLY A 150 -27.06 -21.38 28.16
N GLY A 151 -26.36 -21.65 29.27
CA GLY A 151 -26.53 -22.84 30.10
C GLY A 151 -27.81 -22.92 30.98
N GLN A 152 -28.93 -22.32 30.58
CA GLN A 152 -30.21 -22.33 31.32
C GLN A 152 -31.23 -23.35 30.81
N GLY A 153 -30.84 -24.28 29.94
CA GLY A 153 -31.71 -25.34 29.36
C GLY A 153 -31.48 -26.71 29.94
N ASN A 154 -32.16 -27.74 29.36
CA ASN A 154 -31.92 -29.15 29.69
C ASN A 154 -30.46 -29.49 29.42
N ALA A 155 -29.87 -30.40 30.26
CA ALA A 155 -28.44 -30.77 30.21
C ALA A 155 -27.96 -31.17 28.80
N GLN A 156 -28.80 -31.86 28.01
CA GLN A 156 -28.47 -32.21 26.61
C GLN A 156 -28.37 -31.03 25.66
N GLN A 157 -29.28 -30.04 25.80
CA GLN A 157 -29.21 -28.81 24.99
C GLN A 157 -27.99 -27.99 25.35
N THR A 158 -27.68 -27.87 26.63
CA THR A 158 -26.49 -27.16 27.12
C THR A 158 -25.21 -27.76 26.55
N VAL A 159 -25.06 -29.09 26.51
CA VAL A 159 -23.88 -29.74 25.92
C VAL A 159 -23.78 -29.49 24.41
N SER A 160 -24.91 -29.57 23.69
CA SER A 160 -24.93 -29.29 22.24
C SER A 160 -24.53 -27.86 21.91
N ASP A 161 -25.02 -26.91 22.69
CA ASP A 161 -24.71 -25.47 22.52
C ASP A 161 -23.24 -25.21 22.83
N ILE A 162 -22.67 -25.77 23.87
CA ILE A 162 -21.24 -25.66 24.20
C ILE A 162 -20.38 -26.20 23.06
N VAL A 163 -20.70 -27.39 22.52
CA VAL A 163 -19.94 -27.95 21.39
C VAL A 163 -20.00 -27.07 20.14
N ARG A 164 -21.19 -26.52 19.85
CA ARG A 164 -21.36 -25.58 18.71
C ARG A 164 -20.55 -24.33 18.89
N PHE A 165 -20.63 -23.65 20.02
CA PHE A 165 -19.86 -22.41 20.27
C PHE A 165 -18.36 -22.68 20.32
N PHE A 166 -17.93 -23.85 20.77
CA PHE A 166 -16.53 -24.25 20.72
C PHE A 166 -16.05 -24.42 19.26
N GLY A 167 -16.91 -24.99 18.40
CA GLY A 167 -16.66 -25.06 16.96
C GLY A 167 -16.51 -23.66 16.35
N ASP A 168 -17.44 -22.75 16.64
CA ASP A 168 -17.38 -21.36 16.13
C ASP A 168 -16.11 -20.65 16.61
N ALA A 169 -15.68 -20.87 17.85
CA ALA A 169 -14.44 -20.34 18.42
C ALA A 169 -13.20 -20.79 17.66
N ILE A 170 -13.10 -22.08 17.36
CA ILE A 170 -11.97 -22.64 16.60
C ILE A 170 -11.94 -22.06 15.18
N TRP A 171 -13.10 -22.04 14.50
CA TRP A 171 -13.18 -21.55 13.13
C TRP A 171 -12.87 -20.06 13.00
N SER A 172 -13.30 -19.23 13.96
CA SER A 172 -12.98 -17.79 13.93
C SER A 172 -11.48 -17.52 14.07
N THR A 173 -10.81 -18.22 14.98
CA THR A 173 -9.36 -18.11 15.16
C THR A 173 -8.61 -18.62 13.94
N PHE A 174 -9.02 -19.75 13.39
CA PHE A 174 -8.42 -20.32 12.20
C PHE A 174 -8.58 -19.40 10.98
N ALA A 175 -9.76 -18.83 10.76
CA ALA A 175 -10.01 -17.88 9.71
C ALA A 175 -9.14 -16.61 9.85
N GLY A 176 -9.02 -16.07 11.06
CA GLY A 176 -8.17 -14.91 11.35
C GLY A 176 -6.69 -15.18 11.05
N LEU A 177 -6.18 -16.34 11.45
CA LEU A 177 -4.79 -16.74 11.21
C LEU A 177 -4.51 -16.97 9.71
N ILE A 178 -5.39 -17.68 8.99
CA ILE A 178 -5.24 -17.89 7.55
C ILE A 178 -5.30 -16.56 6.82
N ALA A 179 -6.26 -15.69 7.14
CA ALA A 179 -6.38 -14.36 6.52
C ALA A 179 -5.08 -13.57 6.71
N ALA A 180 -4.53 -13.52 7.93
CA ALA A 180 -3.27 -12.85 8.21
C ALA A 180 -2.12 -13.43 7.38
N MET A 181 -1.99 -14.76 7.32
CA MET A 181 -0.91 -15.44 6.59
C MET A 181 -0.97 -15.13 5.09
N VAL A 182 -2.14 -15.22 4.48
CA VAL A 182 -2.33 -14.92 3.05
C VAL A 182 -2.03 -13.44 2.77
N LEU A 183 -2.53 -12.54 3.61
CA LEU A 183 -2.32 -11.09 3.43
C LEU A 183 -0.86 -10.69 3.68
N MET A 184 -0.15 -11.32 4.64
CA MET A 184 1.29 -11.13 4.84
C MET A 184 2.10 -11.54 3.60
N PHE A 185 1.75 -12.67 2.98
CA PHE A 185 2.40 -13.11 1.75
C PHE A 185 2.18 -12.11 0.61
N LEU A 186 0.95 -11.63 0.43
CA LEU A 186 0.64 -10.59 -0.55
C LEU A 186 1.37 -9.28 -0.26
N ASN A 187 1.39 -8.85 1.00
CA ASN A 187 2.11 -7.66 1.41
C ASN A 187 3.58 -7.74 1.04
N SER A 188 4.23 -8.89 1.24
CA SER A 188 5.64 -9.09 0.88
C SER A 188 5.90 -8.85 -0.62
N ILE A 189 4.97 -9.25 -1.49
CA ILE A 189 5.08 -9.01 -2.94
C ILE A 189 4.88 -7.52 -3.26
N VAL A 190 3.87 -6.89 -2.65
CA VAL A 190 3.53 -5.49 -2.90
C VAL A 190 4.58 -4.54 -2.30
N GLU A 191 5.14 -4.88 -1.14
CA GLU A 191 6.17 -4.09 -0.45
C GLU A 191 7.41 -3.87 -1.32
N THR A 192 7.84 -4.88 -2.06
CA THR A 192 8.98 -4.75 -2.98
C THR A 192 8.71 -3.70 -4.06
N GLN A 193 7.51 -3.70 -4.64
CA GLN A 193 7.11 -2.72 -5.66
C GLN A 193 6.93 -1.32 -5.05
N PHE A 194 6.36 -1.24 -3.86
CA PHE A 194 6.19 0.02 -3.12
C PHE A 194 7.53 0.67 -2.81
N ARG A 195 8.48 -0.11 -2.30
CA ARG A 195 9.82 0.38 -1.97
C ARG A 195 10.53 0.93 -3.21
N ARG A 196 10.53 0.21 -4.33
CA ARG A 196 11.09 0.69 -5.60
C ARG A 196 10.43 1.98 -6.09
N LEU A 197 9.10 2.08 -5.99
CA LEU A 197 8.37 3.29 -6.34
C LEU A 197 8.76 4.48 -5.45
N SER A 198 8.92 4.25 -4.16
CA SER A 198 9.33 5.27 -3.18
C SER A 198 10.77 5.74 -3.43
N GLU A 199 11.71 4.80 -3.67
CA GLU A 199 13.10 5.08 -4.01
C GLU A 199 13.20 5.90 -5.31
N ASN A 200 12.49 5.50 -6.36
CA ASN A 200 12.47 6.25 -7.61
C ASN A 200 11.93 7.66 -7.44
N ARG A 201 10.85 7.85 -6.68
CA ARG A 201 10.31 9.17 -6.36
C ARG A 201 11.31 10.03 -5.59
N GLN A 202 12.04 9.45 -4.66
CA GLN A 202 13.07 10.15 -3.91
C GLN A 202 14.21 10.58 -4.84
N HIS A 203 14.73 9.70 -5.67
CA HIS A 203 15.79 10.01 -6.65
C HIS A 203 15.35 11.09 -7.62
N VAL A 204 14.10 11.06 -8.10
CA VAL A 204 13.52 12.11 -8.93
C VAL A 204 13.54 13.47 -8.20
N ARG A 205 13.04 13.50 -6.95
CA ARG A 205 13.04 14.75 -6.14
C ARG A 205 14.44 15.32 -5.95
N GLU A 206 15.41 14.47 -5.62
CA GLU A 206 16.79 14.88 -5.41
C GLU A 206 17.42 15.42 -6.69
N THR A 207 17.21 14.75 -7.83
CA THR A 207 17.74 15.17 -9.12
C THR A 207 17.10 16.47 -9.61
N VAL A 208 15.77 16.61 -9.47
CA VAL A 208 15.05 17.85 -9.79
C VAL A 208 15.50 19.01 -8.90
N ALA A 209 15.66 18.78 -7.60
CA ALA A 209 16.12 19.79 -6.66
C ALA A 209 17.56 20.23 -6.94
N ARG A 210 18.45 19.27 -7.30
CA ARG A 210 19.82 19.55 -7.70
C ARG A 210 19.85 20.36 -9.00
N ALA A 211 19.13 19.92 -10.04
CA ALA A 211 19.07 20.61 -11.32
C ALA A 211 18.57 22.04 -11.17
N LYS A 212 17.52 22.27 -10.37
CA LYS A 212 16.99 23.59 -10.08
C LYS A 212 18.05 24.52 -9.44
N ARG A 213 18.80 24.00 -8.47
CA ARG A 213 19.84 24.75 -7.77
C ARG A 213 21.00 25.13 -8.70
N GLU A 214 21.56 24.17 -9.41
CA GLU A 214 22.72 24.39 -10.27
C GLU A 214 22.40 25.28 -11.47
N LEU A 215 21.21 25.10 -12.08
CA LEU A 215 20.79 25.90 -13.22
C LEU A 215 20.35 27.33 -12.83
N SER A 216 19.85 27.54 -11.59
CA SER A 216 19.54 28.87 -11.08
C SER A 216 20.81 29.70 -10.80
N ILE A 217 21.87 29.08 -10.33
CA ILE A 217 23.17 29.72 -10.11
C ILE A 217 23.78 30.13 -11.43
N ALA A 218 23.78 29.24 -12.44
CA ALA A 218 24.30 29.53 -13.76
C ALA A 218 23.52 30.67 -14.50
N ALA A 219 22.23 30.81 -14.23
CA ALA A 219 21.42 31.91 -14.77
C ALA A 219 21.70 33.25 -14.07
N GLY A 220 22.02 33.23 -12.77
CA GLY A 220 22.40 34.42 -12.00
C GLY A 220 23.81 34.96 -12.31
N GLU A 221 24.73 34.09 -12.77
CA GLU A 221 26.07 34.50 -13.22
C GLU A 221 26.10 35.07 -14.65
N ALA A 222 25.03 34.83 -15.42
CA ALA A 222 24.91 35.30 -16.80
C ALA A 222 24.15 36.63 -16.94
N SER A 223 23.63 37.20 -15.86
CA SER A 223 22.94 38.50 -15.79
C SER A 223 23.82 39.57 -15.16
#